data_639ec629d47430ae27f9f3c4bce40fb2
#
_entry.id   639ec629d47430ae27f9f3c4bce40fb2
#
_cell.length_a   1.000
_cell.length_b   1.000
_cell.length_c   1.000
_cell.angle_alpha   90.00
_cell.angle_beta   90.00
_cell.angle_gamma   90.00
#
_symmetry.space_group_name_H-M   'P 1'
#
loop_
_entity.id
_entity.type
_entity.pdbx_description
1 polymer ?
#
loop_
_entity_poly.entity_id
_entity_poly.type
_entity_poly.pdbx_seq_one_letter_code
_entity_poly.pdbx_strand_id
1 'polypeptide(L)'
;MAFEKKVSIGTIIDAYYNNGLWLTIKEDSLKKDYFFDFNPYFYMVSSNELNPQDVHLISSILPNVLQIIKTPKDNAKNVYKIVFDNIESLVKARELFLKETHKLSTKVVLYEYDIPFIERFFLDNNLSNFKKIKFVSEDNHLLSYEVIGETNPSDLMFCTFDIEVLPPTNDFPNPKFNEIISICVEDKFENKFVFAFCPNMKDSLSVLKKEYESKIKGSQIFLFDNEVSLLSSFSECLSKI
;
A
#
# COMPACT_ATOMS: atom_id res chain seq x y z
N MET A 1 -3.57 -32.96 -6.74
CA MET A 1 -2.47 -32.50 -7.62
C MET A 1 -1.41 -31.92 -6.72
N ALA A 2 -0.16 -32.35 -6.85
CA ALA A 2 0.94 -31.72 -6.13
C ALA A 2 1.26 -30.42 -6.87
N PHE A 3 1.18 -29.27 -6.19
CA PHE A 3 1.57 -28.01 -6.75
C PHE A 3 3.10 -27.98 -6.89
N GLU A 4 3.58 -27.48 -8.01
CA GLU A 4 5.00 -27.43 -8.31
C GLU A 4 5.62 -26.15 -7.73
N LYS A 5 6.65 -26.32 -6.89
CA LYS A 5 7.40 -25.18 -6.36
C LYS A 5 8.23 -24.56 -7.47
N LYS A 6 8.01 -23.27 -7.69
CA LYS A 6 8.71 -22.47 -8.69
C LYS A 6 9.75 -21.56 -8.03
N VAL A 7 10.95 -21.51 -8.59
CA VAL A 7 11.98 -20.54 -8.23
C VAL A 7 12.00 -19.43 -9.26
N SER A 8 11.86 -18.19 -8.83
CA SER A 8 11.84 -17.02 -9.70
C SER A 8 12.74 -15.90 -9.16
N ILE A 9 13.04 -14.95 -10.03
CA ILE A 9 13.72 -13.69 -9.68
C ILE A 9 12.81 -12.54 -10.09
N GLY A 10 12.64 -11.58 -9.21
CA GLY A 10 11.83 -10.41 -9.51
C GLY A 10 12.14 -9.22 -8.61
N THR A 11 11.55 -8.09 -8.93
CA THR A 11 11.66 -6.84 -8.18
C THR A 11 10.36 -6.55 -7.45
N ILE A 12 10.41 -6.28 -6.16
CA ILE A 12 9.24 -5.86 -5.39
C ILE A 12 8.84 -4.46 -5.86
N ILE A 13 7.64 -4.33 -6.39
CA ILE A 13 7.10 -3.05 -6.86
C ILE A 13 6.22 -2.42 -5.80
N ASP A 14 5.41 -3.23 -5.13
CA ASP A 14 4.45 -2.75 -4.14
C ASP A 14 4.15 -3.84 -3.10
N ALA A 15 3.55 -3.43 -1.99
CA ALA A 15 2.98 -4.31 -0.99
C ALA A 15 1.65 -3.72 -0.52
N TYR A 16 0.62 -4.55 -0.40
CA TYR A 16 -0.70 -4.11 0.03
C TYR A 16 -1.41 -5.16 0.89
N TYR A 17 -2.43 -4.73 1.61
CA TYR A 17 -3.25 -5.60 2.43
C TYR A 17 -4.62 -5.82 1.80
N ASN A 18 -4.94 -7.11 1.56
CA ASN A 18 -6.26 -7.55 1.15
C ASN A 18 -6.51 -8.96 1.73
N ASN A 19 -7.15 -9.02 2.90
CA ASN A 19 -7.32 -10.26 3.68
C ASN A 19 -6.00 -11.04 3.89
N GLY A 20 -4.91 -10.30 4.06
CA GLY A 20 -3.55 -10.78 4.19
C GLY A 20 -2.58 -9.88 3.42
N LEU A 21 -1.30 -10.17 3.54
CA LEU A 21 -0.26 -9.40 2.87
C LEU A 21 -0.02 -9.92 1.46
N TRP A 22 -0.02 -9.00 0.50
CA TRP A 22 0.30 -9.26 -0.90
C TRP A 22 1.48 -8.42 -1.35
N LEU A 23 2.38 -9.04 -2.11
CA LEU A 23 3.52 -8.39 -2.75
C LEU A 23 3.32 -8.41 -4.26
N THR A 24 3.32 -7.23 -4.87
CA THR A 24 3.42 -7.12 -6.33
C THR A 24 4.87 -7.23 -6.74
N ILE A 25 5.22 -8.28 -7.46
CA ILE A 25 6.58 -8.56 -7.93
C ILE A 25 6.61 -8.49 -9.45
N LYS A 26 7.56 -7.73 -9.98
CA LYS A 26 7.85 -7.67 -11.41
C LYS A 26 8.86 -8.75 -11.75
N GLU A 27 8.42 -9.78 -12.48
CA GLU A 27 9.23 -10.83 -13.11
C GLU A 27 9.36 -10.47 -14.59
N ASP A 28 10.56 -10.15 -15.07
CA ASP A 28 10.81 -9.67 -16.45
C ASP A 28 9.89 -8.50 -16.83
N SER A 29 8.92 -8.74 -17.72
CA SER A 29 7.93 -7.73 -18.17
C SER A 29 6.57 -7.84 -17.48
N LEU A 30 6.35 -8.88 -16.65
CA LEU A 30 5.05 -9.15 -16.03
C LEU A 30 5.05 -8.77 -14.56
N LYS A 31 3.95 -8.16 -14.11
CA LYS A 31 3.66 -7.95 -12.69
C LYS A 31 2.74 -9.06 -12.22
N LYS A 32 3.06 -9.65 -11.07
CA LYS A 32 2.25 -10.67 -10.41
C LYS A 32 2.17 -10.39 -8.93
N ASP A 33 1.04 -10.75 -8.35
CA ASP A 33 0.81 -10.64 -6.92
C ASP A 33 1.03 -11.98 -6.24
N TYR A 34 1.78 -11.93 -5.14
CA TYR A 34 2.11 -13.07 -4.31
C TYR A 34 1.65 -12.84 -2.88
N PHE A 35 0.89 -13.79 -2.35
CA PHE A 35 0.52 -13.82 -0.95
C PHE A 35 1.71 -14.17 -0.07
N PHE A 36 1.87 -13.48 1.05
CA PHE A 36 2.93 -13.75 2.03
C PHE A 36 2.31 -13.86 3.43
N ASP A 37 2.66 -14.92 4.16
CA ASP A 37 2.21 -15.14 5.53
C ASP A 37 2.86 -14.14 6.49
N PHE A 38 2.15 -13.08 6.80
CA PHE A 38 2.58 -12.08 7.76
C PHE A 38 1.37 -11.56 8.54
N ASN A 39 1.37 -11.78 9.84
CA ASN A 39 0.29 -11.39 10.71
C ASN A 39 0.60 -10.07 11.43
N PRO A 40 -0.40 -9.18 11.58
CA PRO A 40 -0.23 -7.93 12.30
C PRO A 40 0.03 -8.18 13.79
N TYR A 41 0.86 -7.35 14.39
CA TYR A 41 1.22 -7.45 15.79
C TYR A 41 1.65 -6.11 16.37
N PHE A 42 1.66 -6.03 17.70
CA PHE A 42 2.37 -5.00 18.46
C PHE A 42 3.14 -5.63 19.63
N TYR A 43 4.03 -4.83 20.22
CA TYR A 43 4.72 -5.23 21.44
C TYR A 43 4.06 -4.62 22.67
N MET A 44 4.07 -5.39 23.75
CA MET A 44 3.69 -4.98 25.09
C MET A 44 4.85 -5.21 26.02
N VAL A 45 5.24 -4.20 26.79
CA VAL A 45 6.23 -4.32 27.85
C VAL A 45 5.52 -4.30 29.19
N SER A 46 5.84 -5.26 30.05
CA SER A 46 5.30 -5.39 31.38
C SER A 46 6.37 -5.15 32.45
N SER A 47 6.01 -4.51 33.58
CA SER A 47 6.94 -4.29 34.70
C SER A 47 7.39 -5.60 35.34
N ASN A 48 6.50 -6.59 35.38
CA ASN A 48 6.80 -7.93 35.90
C ASN A 48 6.47 -8.96 34.81
N GLU A 49 6.91 -10.19 34.99
CA GLU A 49 6.48 -11.30 34.15
C GLU A 49 4.97 -11.50 34.26
N LEU A 50 4.30 -11.69 33.11
CA LEU A 50 2.87 -12.00 33.07
C LEU A 50 2.63 -13.37 33.70
N ASN A 51 1.70 -13.42 34.61
CA ASN A 51 1.21 -14.69 35.13
C ASN A 51 0.16 -15.32 34.17
N PRO A 52 -0.20 -16.60 34.33
CA PRO A 52 -1.18 -17.25 33.45
C PRO A 52 -2.56 -16.57 33.45
N GLN A 53 -2.95 -15.90 34.54
CA GLN A 53 -4.23 -15.18 34.64
C GLN A 53 -4.20 -13.91 33.79
N ASP A 54 -3.08 -13.16 33.81
CA ASP A 54 -2.88 -11.99 32.93
C ASP A 54 -2.91 -12.38 31.46
N VAL A 55 -2.23 -13.47 31.08
CA VAL A 55 -2.24 -13.99 29.70
C VAL A 55 -3.66 -14.36 29.26
N HIS A 56 -4.40 -15.06 30.12
CA HIS A 56 -5.78 -15.42 29.86
C HIS A 56 -6.67 -14.18 29.73
N LEU A 57 -6.50 -13.20 30.61
CA LEU A 57 -7.25 -11.95 30.58
C LEU A 57 -6.97 -11.17 29.28
N ILE A 58 -5.71 -11.03 28.87
CA ILE A 58 -5.33 -10.39 27.61
C ILE A 58 -6.03 -11.09 26.44
N SER A 59 -5.94 -12.42 26.38
CA SER A 59 -6.59 -13.21 25.30
C SER A 59 -8.12 -13.10 25.31
N SER A 60 -8.74 -12.84 26.46
CA SER A 60 -10.21 -12.69 26.57
C SER A 60 -10.71 -11.28 26.23
N ILE A 61 -9.89 -10.25 26.49
CA ILE A 61 -10.23 -8.85 26.22
C ILE A 61 -9.97 -8.49 24.77
N LEU A 62 -8.86 -8.95 24.20
CA LEU A 62 -8.44 -8.57 22.87
C LEU A 62 -9.07 -9.46 21.80
N PRO A 63 -9.59 -8.88 20.72
CA PRO A 63 -10.22 -9.67 19.65
C PRO A 63 -9.17 -10.44 18.84
N ASN A 64 -9.48 -11.72 18.57
CA ASN A 64 -8.75 -12.55 17.61
C ASN A 64 -7.23 -12.57 17.80
N VAL A 65 -6.78 -12.66 19.05
CA VAL A 65 -5.36 -12.88 19.35
C VAL A 65 -5.00 -14.31 18.96
N LEU A 66 -4.04 -14.43 18.04
CA LEU A 66 -3.51 -15.73 17.61
C LEU A 66 -2.45 -16.25 18.59
N GLN A 67 -1.55 -15.35 19.02
CA GLN A 67 -0.42 -15.72 19.86
C GLN A 67 0.01 -14.57 20.78
N ILE A 68 0.50 -14.92 21.98
CA ILE A 68 1.21 -14.03 22.89
C ILE A 68 2.58 -14.68 23.14
N ILE A 69 3.62 -14.07 22.59
CA ILE A 69 4.98 -14.63 22.57
C ILE A 69 5.87 -13.75 23.44
N LYS A 70 6.46 -14.33 24.51
CA LYS A 70 7.51 -13.64 25.26
C LYS A 70 8.77 -13.55 24.40
N THR A 71 9.24 -12.34 24.16
CA THR A 71 10.40 -12.10 23.32
C THR A 71 11.30 -11.04 23.97
N PRO A 72 12.58 -11.33 24.25
CA PRO A 72 13.51 -10.31 24.71
C PRO A 72 13.71 -9.26 23.60
N LYS A 73 13.61 -7.97 23.96
CA LYS A 73 13.88 -6.86 23.04
C LYS A 73 14.56 -5.72 23.79
N ASP A 74 15.58 -5.14 23.22
CA ASP A 74 16.25 -3.93 23.72
C ASP A 74 16.63 -3.97 25.24
N ASN A 75 17.15 -5.09 25.69
CA ASN A 75 17.50 -5.38 27.12
C ASN A 75 16.28 -5.42 28.07
N ALA A 76 15.07 -5.28 27.60
CA ALA A 76 13.87 -5.45 28.40
C ALA A 76 13.51 -6.95 28.52
N LYS A 77 13.30 -7.40 29.79
CA LYS A 77 13.09 -8.82 30.09
C LYS A 77 11.65 -9.30 29.84
N ASN A 78 10.66 -8.41 30.02
CA ASN A 78 9.26 -8.77 30.00
C ASN A 78 8.57 -8.11 28.80
N VAL A 79 9.03 -8.43 27.60
CA VAL A 79 8.45 -8.00 26.34
C VAL A 79 7.62 -9.13 25.76
N TYR A 80 6.43 -8.82 25.30
CA TYR A 80 5.49 -9.74 24.70
C TYR A 80 5.07 -9.23 23.33
N LYS A 81 5.21 -10.08 22.32
CA LYS A 81 4.67 -9.86 20.98
C LYS A 81 3.24 -10.41 20.95
N ILE A 82 2.26 -9.56 20.71
CA ILE A 82 0.85 -9.95 20.61
C ILE A 82 0.46 -9.94 19.14
N VAL A 83 0.15 -11.11 18.61
CA VAL A 83 -0.11 -11.36 17.18
C VAL A 83 -1.61 -11.52 16.96
N PHE A 84 -2.13 -10.88 15.91
CA PHE A 84 -3.54 -10.86 15.53
C PHE A 84 -3.75 -11.54 14.19
N ASP A 85 -4.98 -11.98 13.92
CA ASP A 85 -5.38 -12.58 12.66
C ASP A 85 -5.47 -11.57 11.50
N ASN A 86 -5.82 -10.30 11.81
CA ASN A 86 -6.01 -9.25 10.82
C ASN A 86 -5.76 -7.84 11.41
N ILE A 87 -5.66 -6.84 10.53
CA ILE A 87 -5.42 -5.44 10.92
C ILE A 87 -6.58 -4.85 11.74
N GLU A 88 -7.83 -5.19 11.42
CA GLU A 88 -8.99 -4.67 12.14
C GLU A 88 -8.96 -5.09 13.61
N SER A 89 -8.59 -6.35 13.86
CA SER A 89 -8.42 -6.90 15.21
C SER A 89 -7.31 -6.18 15.96
N LEU A 90 -6.18 -5.91 15.33
CA LEU A 90 -5.09 -5.13 15.91
C LEU A 90 -5.54 -3.71 16.28
N VAL A 91 -6.24 -3.00 15.39
CA VAL A 91 -6.73 -1.64 15.65
C VAL A 91 -7.72 -1.61 16.82
N LYS A 92 -8.70 -2.53 16.84
CA LYS A 92 -9.65 -2.67 17.95
C LYS A 92 -8.94 -3.04 19.26
N ALA A 93 -7.97 -3.95 19.19
CA ALA A 93 -7.20 -4.39 20.36
C ALA A 93 -6.43 -3.22 20.98
N ARG A 94 -5.83 -2.35 20.20
CA ARG A 94 -5.12 -1.15 20.69
C ARG A 94 -6.03 -0.25 21.53
N GLU A 95 -7.24 0.01 21.04
CA GLU A 95 -8.21 0.86 21.75
C GLU A 95 -8.73 0.20 23.05
N LEU A 96 -9.05 -1.08 22.99
CA LEU A 96 -9.52 -1.84 24.14
C LEU A 96 -8.42 -1.99 25.20
N PHE A 97 -7.20 -2.28 24.76
CA PHE A 97 -6.08 -2.46 25.65
C PHE A 97 -5.83 -1.21 26.52
N LEU A 98 -5.82 -0.02 25.91
CA LEU A 98 -5.65 1.25 26.63
C LEU A 98 -6.73 1.48 27.70
N LYS A 99 -7.95 0.97 27.49
CA LYS A 99 -9.06 1.09 28.45
C LYS A 99 -9.00 0.05 29.58
N GLU A 100 -8.48 -1.14 29.30
CA GLU A 100 -8.62 -2.32 30.16
C GLU A 100 -7.32 -2.73 30.89
N THR A 101 -6.20 -2.01 30.64
CA THR A 101 -4.89 -2.32 31.25
C THR A 101 -4.89 -2.32 32.79
N HIS A 102 -5.81 -1.55 33.39
CA HIS A 102 -5.96 -1.48 34.84
C HIS A 102 -6.40 -2.80 35.51
N LYS A 103 -6.91 -3.75 34.73
CA LYS A 103 -7.32 -5.08 35.20
C LYS A 103 -6.16 -6.07 35.31
N LEU A 104 -5.01 -5.76 34.72
CA LEU A 104 -3.82 -6.60 34.78
C LEU A 104 -3.14 -6.48 36.15
N SER A 105 -2.54 -7.55 36.62
CA SER A 105 -1.78 -7.58 37.86
C SER A 105 -0.50 -6.78 37.83
N THR A 106 -0.07 -6.33 36.64
CA THR A 106 1.18 -5.61 36.41
C THR A 106 0.97 -4.39 35.49
N LYS A 107 1.82 -3.38 35.65
CA LYS A 107 1.80 -2.24 34.73
C LYS A 107 2.32 -2.66 33.37
N VAL A 108 1.64 -2.22 32.32
CA VAL A 108 1.96 -2.52 30.92
C VAL A 108 1.98 -1.26 30.07
N VAL A 109 2.83 -1.28 29.04
CA VAL A 109 2.93 -0.22 28.04
C VAL A 109 2.99 -0.87 26.66
N LEU A 110 2.27 -0.29 25.69
CA LEU A 110 2.33 -0.72 24.29
C LEU A 110 3.48 -0.02 23.58
N TYR A 111 4.15 -0.78 22.71
CA TYR A 111 5.21 -0.29 21.83
C TYR A 111 4.97 -0.69 20.38
N GLU A 112 5.35 0.21 19.47
CA GLU A 112 5.29 -0.03 18.04
C GLU A 112 3.88 -0.41 17.54
N TYR A 113 2.86 0.05 18.25
CA TYR A 113 1.46 -0.24 17.96
C TYR A 113 0.89 0.67 16.86
N ASP A 114 1.60 1.72 16.51
CA ASP A 114 1.24 2.76 15.52
C ASP A 114 2.00 2.65 14.20
N ILE A 115 2.92 1.70 14.08
CA ILE A 115 3.61 1.45 12.81
C ILE A 115 2.61 0.84 11.81
N PRO A 116 2.42 1.45 10.63
CA PRO A 116 1.57 0.89 9.59
C PRO A 116 1.98 -0.53 9.22
N PHE A 117 1.00 -1.39 8.93
CA PHE A 117 1.22 -2.82 8.73
C PHE A 117 2.23 -3.14 7.62
N ILE A 118 2.17 -2.44 6.50
CA ILE A 118 3.09 -2.64 5.37
C ILE A 118 4.50 -2.17 5.73
N GLU A 119 4.64 -1.06 6.41
CA GLU A 119 5.94 -0.57 6.89
C GLU A 119 6.55 -1.55 7.91
N ARG A 120 5.74 -2.10 8.83
CA ARG A 120 6.14 -3.14 9.75
C ARG A 120 6.69 -4.36 9.01
N PHE A 121 5.96 -4.83 7.99
CA PHE A 121 6.41 -5.94 7.18
C PHE A 121 7.77 -5.66 6.52
N PHE A 122 7.94 -4.51 5.91
CA PHE A 122 9.20 -4.14 5.27
C PHE A 122 10.36 -4.06 6.27
N LEU A 123 10.14 -3.46 7.45
CA LEU A 123 11.15 -3.35 8.51
C LEU A 123 11.57 -4.74 9.03
N ASP A 124 10.61 -5.59 9.37
CA ASP A 124 10.88 -6.92 9.94
C ASP A 124 11.61 -7.84 8.98
N ASN A 125 11.37 -7.69 7.70
CA ASN A 125 11.90 -8.53 6.66
C ASN A 125 13.12 -7.93 5.94
N ASN A 126 13.57 -6.75 6.35
CA ASN A 126 14.65 -5.99 5.69
C ASN A 126 14.37 -5.82 4.17
N LEU A 127 13.10 -5.55 3.86
CA LEU A 127 12.63 -5.32 2.51
C LEU A 127 12.23 -3.86 2.28
N SER A 128 12.11 -3.49 1.04
CA SER A 128 11.51 -2.23 0.58
C SER A 128 11.06 -2.41 -0.87
N ASN A 129 10.31 -1.44 -1.39
CA ASN A 129 10.10 -1.33 -2.82
C ASN A 129 11.44 -1.26 -3.55
N PHE A 130 11.48 -1.83 -4.74
CA PHE A 130 12.64 -1.93 -5.63
C PHE A 130 13.75 -2.89 -5.19
N LYS A 131 13.60 -3.62 -4.08
CA LYS A 131 14.48 -4.74 -3.77
C LYS A 131 14.30 -5.85 -4.80
N LYS A 132 15.42 -6.34 -5.30
CA LYS A 132 15.47 -7.52 -6.18
C LYS A 132 15.61 -8.76 -5.32
N ILE A 133 14.70 -9.70 -5.49
CA ILE A 133 14.67 -10.93 -4.72
C ILE A 133 14.68 -12.16 -5.62
N LYS A 134 15.32 -13.21 -5.14
CA LYS A 134 15.14 -14.58 -5.60
C LYS A 134 14.16 -15.23 -4.65
N PHE A 135 13.10 -15.84 -5.15
CA PHE A 135 12.04 -16.35 -4.30
C PHE A 135 11.51 -17.71 -4.76
N VAL A 136 10.94 -18.44 -3.82
CA VAL A 136 10.23 -19.70 -4.06
C VAL A 136 8.75 -19.45 -3.85
N SER A 137 7.94 -19.83 -4.81
CA SER A 137 6.48 -19.75 -4.72
C SER A 137 5.84 -21.09 -5.07
N GLU A 138 4.64 -21.32 -4.53
CA GLU A 138 3.73 -22.39 -4.86
C GLU A 138 2.38 -21.72 -5.17
N ASP A 139 1.90 -21.86 -6.40
CA ASP A 139 0.86 -20.99 -6.95
C ASP A 139 1.24 -19.49 -6.78
N ASN A 140 0.37 -18.72 -6.15
CA ASN A 140 0.61 -17.31 -5.81
C ASN A 140 1.05 -17.13 -4.34
N HIS A 141 1.51 -18.20 -3.67
CA HIS A 141 1.99 -18.15 -2.30
C HIS A 141 3.50 -18.05 -2.29
N LEU A 142 4.07 -16.97 -1.75
CA LEU A 142 5.50 -16.79 -1.58
C LEU A 142 5.95 -17.52 -0.32
N LEU A 143 6.76 -18.58 -0.49
CA LEU A 143 7.19 -19.44 0.61
C LEU A 143 8.49 -18.97 1.27
N SER A 144 9.42 -18.47 0.46
CA SER A 144 10.71 -17.96 0.94
C SER A 144 11.33 -17.04 -0.10
N TYR A 145 12.25 -16.19 0.35
CA TYR A 145 12.99 -15.29 -0.52
C TYR A 145 14.39 -15.03 0.01
N GLU A 146 15.24 -14.53 -0.88
CA GLU A 146 16.57 -14.01 -0.62
C GLU A 146 16.72 -12.67 -1.34
N VAL A 147 17.17 -11.63 -0.64
CA VAL A 147 17.48 -10.33 -1.26
C VAL A 147 18.80 -10.47 -2.00
N ILE A 148 18.77 -10.27 -3.32
CA ILE A 148 19.94 -10.41 -4.19
C ILE A 148 20.44 -9.06 -4.74
N GLY A 149 19.78 -7.96 -4.42
CA GLY A 149 20.18 -6.61 -4.80
C GLY A 149 19.04 -5.60 -4.77
N GLU A 150 19.26 -4.51 -5.46
CA GLU A 150 18.26 -3.45 -5.69
C GLU A 150 18.12 -3.20 -7.19
N THR A 151 16.92 -2.93 -7.63
CA THR A 151 16.66 -2.49 -9.00
C THR A 151 16.85 -0.99 -9.03
N ASN A 152 17.63 -0.50 -9.99
CA ASN A 152 17.73 0.93 -10.18
C ASN A 152 16.35 1.48 -10.61
N PRO A 153 15.78 2.47 -9.93
CA PRO A 153 14.53 3.09 -10.35
C PRO A 153 14.51 3.53 -11.81
N SER A 154 15.68 3.90 -12.38
CA SER A 154 15.80 4.24 -13.79
C SER A 154 15.47 3.08 -14.75
N ASP A 155 15.54 1.83 -14.29
CA ASP A 155 15.22 0.64 -15.09
C ASP A 155 13.71 0.34 -15.11
N LEU A 156 12.94 1.08 -14.32
CA LEU A 156 11.48 0.94 -14.26
C LEU A 156 10.82 1.98 -15.17
N MET A 157 9.75 1.58 -15.84
CA MET A 157 8.82 2.53 -16.43
C MET A 157 7.86 2.99 -15.35
N PHE A 158 7.77 4.29 -15.15
CA PHE A 158 6.84 4.91 -14.22
C PHE A 158 6.31 6.21 -14.82
N CYS A 159 5.14 6.59 -14.37
CA CYS A 159 4.61 7.93 -14.59
C CYS A 159 4.01 8.45 -13.30
N THR A 160 3.98 9.75 -13.17
CA THR A 160 3.20 10.46 -12.16
C THR A 160 1.98 11.07 -12.83
N PHE A 161 0.85 11.10 -12.13
CA PHE A 161 -0.32 11.79 -12.64
C PHE A 161 -1.08 12.48 -11.51
N ASP A 162 -1.75 13.54 -11.88
CA ASP A 162 -2.63 14.31 -11.00
C ASP A 162 -4.00 14.48 -11.67
N ILE A 163 -5.06 14.48 -10.87
CA ILE A 163 -6.45 14.53 -11.34
C ILE A 163 -7.14 15.72 -10.71
N GLU A 164 -7.73 16.59 -11.56
CA GLU A 164 -8.56 17.68 -11.15
C GLU A 164 -10.03 17.35 -11.35
N VAL A 165 -10.84 17.62 -10.33
CA VAL A 165 -12.28 17.41 -10.32
C VAL A 165 -12.96 18.73 -9.96
N LEU A 166 -14.05 19.06 -10.63
CA LEU A 166 -14.84 20.23 -10.33
C LEU A 166 -15.96 19.90 -9.32
N PRO A 167 -15.80 20.19 -8.04
CA PRO A 167 -16.88 20.02 -7.08
C PRO A 167 -17.96 21.11 -7.28
N PRO A 168 -19.23 20.84 -7.04
CA PRO A 168 -20.32 21.80 -7.23
C PRO A 168 -20.29 22.93 -6.19
N THR A 169 -19.61 22.75 -5.07
CA THR A 169 -19.46 23.71 -3.95
C THR A 169 -18.17 23.42 -3.19
N ASN A 170 -17.92 24.10 -2.09
CA ASN A 170 -16.72 23.94 -1.25
C ASN A 170 -16.57 22.56 -0.52
N ASP A 171 -17.27 21.56 -0.98
CA ASP A 171 -17.20 20.20 -0.44
C ASP A 171 -16.14 19.34 -1.15
N PHE A 172 -15.74 18.25 -0.50
CA PHE A 172 -14.86 17.27 -1.12
C PHE A 172 -15.52 16.62 -2.34
N PRO A 173 -14.75 16.36 -3.42
CA PRO A 173 -15.28 15.71 -4.61
C PRO A 173 -15.91 14.34 -4.29
N ASN A 174 -17.08 14.09 -4.87
CA ASN A 174 -17.75 12.81 -4.79
C ASN A 174 -17.64 12.10 -6.15
N PRO A 175 -16.94 10.94 -6.23
CA PRO A 175 -16.68 10.26 -7.51
C PRO A 175 -17.93 9.77 -8.25
N LYS A 176 -19.11 9.78 -7.57
CA LYS A 176 -20.39 9.42 -8.22
C LYS A 176 -21.07 10.58 -8.95
N PHE A 177 -20.69 11.83 -8.64
CA PHE A 177 -21.43 13.00 -9.09
C PHE A 177 -20.53 14.09 -9.67
N ASN A 178 -19.24 14.03 -9.43
CA ASN A 178 -18.32 15.07 -9.90
C ASN A 178 -17.43 14.50 -11.02
N GLU A 179 -17.48 15.18 -12.15
CA GLU A 179 -16.72 14.81 -13.34
C GLU A 179 -15.25 15.22 -13.18
N ILE A 180 -14.37 14.40 -13.71
CA ILE A 180 -12.94 14.71 -13.86
C ILE A 180 -12.81 15.73 -14.98
N ILE A 181 -12.24 16.89 -14.70
CA ILE A 181 -12.05 17.97 -15.67
C ILE A 181 -10.68 17.96 -16.32
N SER A 182 -9.66 17.48 -15.61
CA SER A 182 -8.34 17.28 -16.23
C SER A 182 -7.53 16.20 -15.54
N ILE A 183 -6.62 15.60 -16.30
CA ILE A 183 -5.59 14.69 -15.83
C ILE A 183 -4.26 15.13 -16.45
N CYS A 184 -3.26 15.37 -15.62
CA CYS A 184 -1.90 15.65 -16.04
C CYS A 184 -1.03 14.42 -15.80
N VAL A 185 -0.23 14.04 -16.78
CA VAL A 185 0.68 12.88 -16.69
C VAL A 185 2.09 13.32 -17.05
N GLU A 186 3.08 12.87 -16.29
CA GLU A 186 4.49 13.01 -16.63
C GLU A 186 5.15 11.64 -16.56
N ASP A 187 5.78 11.20 -17.66
CA ASP A 187 6.53 9.94 -17.69
C ASP A 187 7.99 10.12 -17.22
N LYS A 188 8.71 9.03 -17.07
CA LYS A 188 10.11 9.04 -16.63
C LYS A 188 11.07 9.75 -17.58
N PHE A 189 10.64 10.06 -18.80
CA PHE A 189 11.43 10.80 -19.81
C PHE A 189 11.04 12.27 -19.84
N GLU A 190 10.29 12.74 -18.84
CA GLU A 190 9.80 14.12 -18.73
C GLU A 190 8.81 14.51 -19.84
N ASN A 191 8.23 13.53 -20.56
CA ASN A 191 7.12 13.79 -21.47
C ASN A 191 5.87 14.13 -20.67
N LYS A 192 5.25 15.25 -21.01
CA LYS A 192 4.07 15.79 -20.28
C LYS A 192 2.85 15.72 -21.17
N PHE A 193 1.79 15.14 -20.64
CA PHE A 193 0.50 15.00 -21.30
C PHE A 193 -0.59 15.63 -20.42
N VAL A 194 -1.44 16.42 -21.04
CA VAL A 194 -2.58 17.04 -20.38
C VAL A 194 -3.85 16.62 -21.11
N PHE A 195 -4.72 15.92 -20.41
CA PHE A 195 -6.04 15.53 -20.87
C PHE A 195 -7.05 16.45 -20.19
N ALA A 196 -7.83 17.22 -20.94
CA ALA A 196 -8.81 18.12 -20.35
C ALA A 196 -10.17 17.98 -21.00
N PHE A 197 -11.19 18.05 -20.17
CA PHE A 197 -12.60 18.04 -20.55
C PHE A 197 -13.15 19.47 -20.50
N CYS A 198 -13.68 19.92 -21.63
CA CYS A 198 -14.24 21.24 -21.79
C CYS A 198 -15.75 21.13 -22.13
N PRO A 199 -16.64 21.07 -21.11
CA PRO A 199 -18.07 20.98 -21.35
C PRO A 199 -18.57 22.21 -22.14
N ASN A 200 -19.47 21.98 -23.11
CA ASN A 200 -20.12 23.02 -23.90
C ASN A 200 -19.24 23.83 -24.86
N MET A 201 -18.02 23.36 -25.17
CA MET A 201 -17.08 24.09 -26.03
C MET A 201 -16.73 23.38 -27.35
N LYS A 202 -17.63 22.54 -27.90
CA LYS A 202 -17.35 21.69 -29.08
C LYS A 202 -16.76 22.46 -30.27
N ASP A 203 -17.28 23.65 -30.53
CA ASP A 203 -16.85 24.47 -31.69
C ASP A 203 -15.53 25.24 -31.44
N SER A 204 -15.05 25.27 -30.20
CA SER A 204 -13.90 26.08 -29.80
C SER A 204 -12.68 25.24 -29.38
N LEU A 205 -12.78 23.91 -29.37
CA LEU A 205 -11.70 23.03 -28.87
C LEU A 205 -10.37 23.24 -29.61
N SER A 206 -10.39 23.45 -30.92
CA SER A 206 -9.18 23.67 -31.72
C SER A 206 -8.51 25.03 -31.44
N VAL A 207 -9.31 26.04 -31.11
CA VAL A 207 -8.80 27.37 -30.73
C VAL A 207 -8.20 27.31 -29.33
N LEU A 208 -8.91 26.71 -28.39
CA LEU A 208 -8.44 26.50 -27.02
C LEU A 208 -7.14 25.68 -26.98
N LYS A 209 -7.07 24.60 -27.78
CA LYS A 209 -5.88 23.78 -27.88
C LYS A 209 -4.65 24.62 -28.24
N LYS A 210 -4.73 25.44 -29.29
CA LYS A 210 -3.64 26.31 -29.71
C LYS A 210 -3.25 27.33 -28.63
N GLU A 211 -4.24 27.87 -27.94
CA GLU A 211 -3.99 28.81 -26.83
C GLU A 211 -3.23 28.14 -25.69
N TYR A 212 -3.66 26.95 -25.25
CA TYR A 212 -3.02 26.21 -24.17
C TYR A 212 -1.62 25.73 -24.59
N GLU A 213 -1.42 25.20 -25.79
CA GLU A 213 -0.12 24.80 -26.31
C GLU A 213 0.87 25.98 -26.31
N SER A 214 0.40 27.20 -26.52
CA SER A 214 1.24 28.40 -26.45
C SER A 214 1.67 28.76 -25.03
N LYS A 215 0.83 28.44 -24.03
CA LYS A 215 1.05 28.78 -22.61
C LYS A 215 1.81 27.68 -21.87
N ILE A 216 1.59 26.39 -22.19
CA ILE A 216 2.17 25.25 -21.53
C ILE A 216 3.20 24.59 -22.46
N LYS A 217 4.36 25.23 -22.56
CA LYS A 217 5.43 24.75 -23.44
C LYS A 217 5.94 23.37 -23.00
N GLY A 218 6.15 22.49 -23.95
CA GLY A 218 6.70 21.15 -23.71
C GLY A 218 5.67 20.09 -23.30
N SER A 219 4.38 20.43 -23.30
CA SER A 219 3.30 19.47 -23.01
C SER A 219 2.47 19.16 -24.24
N GLN A 220 2.03 17.91 -24.37
CA GLN A 220 1.03 17.50 -25.35
C GLN A 220 -0.36 17.66 -24.73
N ILE A 221 -1.24 18.42 -25.37
CA ILE A 221 -2.56 18.74 -24.85
C ILE A 221 -3.64 18.04 -25.66
N PHE A 222 -4.52 17.31 -24.98
CA PHE A 222 -5.67 16.60 -25.53
C PHE A 222 -6.94 17.17 -24.91
N LEU A 223 -7.83 17.72 -25.74
CA LEU A 223 -9.11 18.29 -25.31
C LEU A 223 -10.26 17.41 -25.76
N PHE A 224 -11.23 17.21 -24.88
CA PHE A 224 -12.38 16.34 -25.05
C PHE A 224 -13.67 17.09 -24.77
N ASP A 225 -14.76 16.66 -25.37
CA ASP A 225 -16.09 17.20 -25.15
C ASP A 225 -16.90 16.43 -24.08
N ASN A 226 -16.34 15.34 -23.59
CA ASN A 226 -16.93 14.53 -22.52
C ASN A 226 -15.86 13.77 -21.72
N GLU A 227 -16.20 13.43 -20.46
CA GLU A 227 -15.32 12.73 -19.52
C GLU A 227 -14.94 11.32 -20.02
N VAL A 228 -15.85 10.59 -20.65
CA VAL A 228 -15.60 9.21 -21.12
C VAL A 228 -14.47 9.19 -22.14
N SER A 229 -14.45 10.13 -23.08
CA SER A 229 -13.39 10.25 -24.09
C SER A 229 -12.06 10.64 -23.47
N LEU A 230 -12.08 11.53 -22.45
CA LEU A 230 -10.89 11.88 -21.66
C LEU A 230 -10.31 10.65 -20.99
N LEU A 231 -11.10 9.89 -20.22
CA LEU A 231 -10.68 8.71 -19.50
C LEU A 231 -10.18 7.60 -20.43
N SER A 232 -10.84 7.40 -21.56
CA SER A 232 -10.42 6.42 -22.58
C SER A 232 -9.04 6.77 -23.15
N SER A 233 -8.81 8.04 -23.48
CA SER A 233 -7.53 8.50 -24.01
C SER A 233 -6.42 8.46 -22.96
N PHE A 234 -6.71 8.79 -21.72
CA PHE A 234 -5.78 8.64 -20.60
C PHE A 234 -5.39 7.17 -20.40
N SER A 235 -6.36 6.24 -20.39
CA SER A 235 -6.10 4.81 -20.27
C SER A 235 -5.23 4.29 -21.42
N GLU A 236 -5.49 4.75 -22.66
CA GLU A 236 -4.65 4.41 -23.81
C GLU A 236 -3.23 4.96 -23.66
N CYS A 237 -3.07 6.17 -23.15
CA CYS A 237 -1.74 6.75 -22.85
C CYS A 237 -0.96 5.89 -21.85
N LEU A 238 -1.60 5.52 -20.71
CA LEU A 238 -0.96 4.67 -19.71
C LEU A 238 -0.54 3.30 -20.27
N SER A 239 -1.28 2.75 -21.24
CA SER A 239 -0.92 1.47 -21.86
C SER A 239 0.32 1.55 -22.76
N LYS A 240 0.76 2.75 -23.15
CA LYS A 240 1.92 3.01 -24.01
C LYS A 240 3.17 3.45 -23.24
N ILE A 241 3.02 3.83 -21.97
CA ILE A 241 4.11 4.13 -21.04
C ILE A 241 4.59 2.83 -20.39
#